data_b19130a641421cb40d36e584ad734859
#
_entry.id   b19130a641421cb40d36e584ad734859
#
_cell.length_a   1.000
_cell.length_b   1.000
_cell.length_c   1.000
_cell.angle_alpha   90.00
_cell.angle_beta   90.00
_cell.angle_gamma   90.00
#
_symmetry.space_group_name_H-M   'P 1'
#
loop_
_entity.id
_entity.type
_entity.pdbx_description
1 polymer ?
#
loop_
_entity_poly.entity_id
_entity_poly.type
_entity_poly.pdbx_seq_one_letter_code
_entity_poly.pdbx_strand_id
1 'polypeptide(L)'
;MADYREHYLEIRSAGASVVAVSVDAPDKSEALRVHLALPFPILCDTEHRVVRDWGIYNSGEKGGIAKPAVFVIDPGSVVRYAAVDTVVRRVPAAEIVSLLQNAADVQSVRRRVYIPLFSDWISAIRNLIQR
;
A
#
# COMPACT_ATOMS: atom_id res chain seq x y z
N MET A 1 -7.90 -6.15 -2.87
CA MET A 1 -7.45 -6.71 -1.57
C MET A 1 -7.56 -8.24 -1.54
N ALA A 2 -8.66 -8.85 -2.02
CA ALA A 2 -8.77 -10.31 -2.04
C ALA A 2 -7.63 -11.01 -2.79
N ASP A 3 -7.24 -10.51 -3.95
CA ASP A 3 -6.10 -11.00 -4.73
C ASP A 3 -4.77 -10.97 -3.92
N TYR A 4 -4.52 -9.90 -3.16
CA TYR A 4 -3.35 -9.81 -2.27
C TYR A 4 -3.42 -10.74 -1.06
N ARG A 5 -4.63 -11.10 -0.61
CA ARG A 5 -4.81 -12.15 0.41
C ARG A 5 -4.38 -13.51 -0.14
N GLU A 6 -4.79 -13.84 -1.36
CA GLU A 6 -4.46 -15.12 -2.01
C GLU A 6 -2.96 -15.29 -2.21
N HIS A 7 -2.24 -14.21 -2.57
CA HIS A 7 -0.80 -14.23 -2.79
C HIS A 7 0.02 -13.81 -1.55
N TYR A 8 -0.62 -13.67 -0.38
CA TYR A 8 0.04 -13.14 0.83
C TYR A 8 1.27 -13.94 1.24
N LEU A 9 1.19 -15.27 1.24
CA LEU A 9 2.30 -16.12 1.62
C LEU A 9 3.47 -16.02 0.63
N GLU A 10 3.20 -15.87 -0.65
CA GLU A 10 4.22 -15.68 -1.68
C GLU A 10 4.95 -14.33 -1.49
N ILE A 11 4.19 -13.26 -1.23
CA ILE A 11 4.76 -11.94 -0.93
C ILE A 11 5.63 -12.00 0.34
N ARG A 12 5.15 -12.67 1.38
CA ARG A 12 5.91 -12.87 2.64
C ARG A 12 7.17 -13.68 2.42
N SER A 13 7.12 -14.74 1.62
CA SER A 13 8.27 -15.57 1.27
C SER A 13 9.30 -14.81 0.45
N ALA A 14 8.88 -13.82 -0.34
CA ALA A 14 9.75 -12.91 -1.06
C ALA A 14 10.33 -11.78 -0.16
N GLY A 15 10.13 -11.86 1.17
CA GLY A 15 10.70 -10.94 2.15
C GLY A 15 9.94 -9.61 2.32
N ALA A 16 8.74 -9.48 1.76
CA ALA A 16 7.94 -8.27 1.87
C ALA A 16 6.77 -8.41 2.87
N SER A 17 6.30 -7.29 3.39
CA SER A 17 5.09 -7.18 4.21
C SER A 17 4.03 -6.38 3.46
N VAL A 18 2.76 -6.77 3.63
CA VAL A 18 1.63 -6.07 3.03
C VAL A 18 0.96 -5.20 4.09
N VAL A 19 0.67 -3.96 3.72
CA VAL A 19 -0.14 -3.02 4.50
C VAL A 19 -1.11 -2.35 3.53
N ALA A 20 -2.39 -2.30 3.89
CA ALA A 20 -3.37 -1.51 3.15
C ALA A 20 -3.58 -0.16 3.83
N VAL A 21 -3.97 0.85 3.04
CA VAL A 21 -4.36 2.17 3.54
C VAL A 21 -5.74 2.50 3.03
N SER A 22 -6.62 2.95 3.91
CA SER A 22 -7.97 3.41 3.58
C SER A 22 -8.21 4.80 4.17
N VAL A 23 -9.08 5.58 3.52
CA VAL A 23 -9.60 6.85 4.06
C VAL A 23 -10.86 6.64 4.91
N ASP A 24 -11.36 5.42 5.00
CA ASP A 24 -12.52 5.07 5.81
C ASP A 24 -12.18 5.10 7.31
N ALA A 25 -13.22 5.25 8.12
CA ALA A 25 -13.11 5.16 9.58
C ALA A 25 -12.61 3.78 10.04
N PRO A 26 -11.93 3.70 11.21
CA PRO A 26 -11.33 2.46 11.71
C PRO A 26 -12.30 1.29 11.86
N ASP A 27 -13.52 1.54 12.31
CA ASP A 27 -14.57 0.53 12.46
C ASP A 27 -14.96 -0.10 11.11
N LYS A 28 -15.10 0.70 10.07
CA LYS A 28 -15.39 0.23 8.71
C LYS A 28 -14.22 -0.54 8.13
N SER A 29 -13.02 -0.04 8.32
CA SER A 29 -11.79 -0.69 7.83
C SER A 29 -11.57 -2.05 8.51
N GLU A 30 -11.81 -2.13 9.82
CA GLU A 30 -11.72 -3.40 10.56
C GLU A 30 -12.83 -4.38 10.15
N ALA A 31 -14.06 -3.91 10.00
CA ALA A 31 -15.15 -4.74 9.49
C ALA A 31 -14.82 -5.32 8.10
N LEU A 32 -14.25 -4.51 7.21
CA LEU A 32 -13.80 -4.96 5.90
C LEU A 32 -12.65 -5.97 6.00
N ARG A 33 -11.67 -5.73 6.86
CA ARG A 33 -10.54 -6.65 7.09
C ARG A 33 -11.03 -8.02 7.54
N VAL A 34 -11.94 -8.05 8.50
CA VAL A 34 -12.55 -9.29 9.02
C VAL A 34 -13.40 -9.98 7.94
N HIS A 35 -14.27 -9.22 7.27
CA HIS A 35 -15.13 -9.76 6.21
C HIS A 35 -14.35 -10.42 5.07
N LEU A 36 -13.26 -9.81 4.67
CA LEU A 36 -12.37 -10.33 3.62
C LEU A 36 -11.31 -11.31 4.14
N ALA A 37 -11.27 -11.59 5.45
CA ALA A 37 -10.25 -12.41 6.11
C ALA A 37 -8.82 -12.00 5.69
N LEU A 38 -8.53 -10.68 5.70
CA LEU A 38 -7.21 -10.18 5.29
C LEU A 38 -6.17 -10.49 6.37
N PRO A 39 -5.04 -11.13 6.01
CA PRO A 39 -3.95 -11.45 6.94
C PRO A 39 -3.01 -10.26 7.21
N PHE A 40 -3.35 -9.07 6.72
CA PHE A 40 -2.58 -7.84 6.86
C PHE A 40 -3.45 -6.68 7.35
N PRO A 41 -2.85 -5.67 7.99
CA PRO A 41 -3.59 -4.53 8.54
C PRO A 41 -4.11 -3.59 7.45
N ILE A 42 -5.19 -2.87 7.79
CA ILE A 42 -5.64 -1.69 7.07
C ILE A 42 -5.41 -0.48 7.97
N LEU A 43 -4.53 0.43 7.56
CA LEU A 43 -4.29 1.69 8.22
C LEU A 43 -5.33 2.72 7.76
N CYS A 44 -5.78 3.59 8.68
CA CYS A 44 -6.84 4.54 8.41
C CYS A 44 -6.27 5.95 8.30
N ASP A 45 -6.37 6.55 7.12
CA ASP A 45 -6.01 7.93 6.81
C ASP A 45 -7.26 8.81 6.73
N THR A 46 -8.00 8.90 7.84
CA THR A 46 -9.30 9.60 7.90
C THR A 46 -9.18 11.11 7.64
N GLU A 47 -8.00 11.69 7.85
CA GLU A 47 -7.73 13.09 7.56
C GLU A 47 -7.21 13.31 6.14
N HIS A 48 -7.08 12.26 5.34
CA HIS A 48 -6.62 12.29 3.94
C HIS A 48 -5.21 12.91 3.78
N ARG A 49 -4.36 12.87 4.80
CA ARG A 49 -3.01 13.44 4.73
C ARG A 49 -2.13 12.62 3.79
N VAL A 50 -2.05 11.32 4.03
CA VAL A 50 -1.21 10.41 3.26
C VAL A 50 -1.62 10.38 1.79
N VAL A 51 -2.91 10.20 1.51
CA VAL A 51 -3.39 10.13 0.14
C VAL A 51 -3.20 11.44 -0.63
N ARG A 52 -3.20 12.60 0.06
CA ARG A 52 -2.87 13.89 -0.56
C ARG A 52 -1.38 14.03 -0.83
N ASP A 53 -0.54 13.72 0.16
CA ASP A 53 0.92 13.80 0.04
C ASP A 53 1.45 12.87 -1.06
N TRP A 54 0.78 11.74 -1.26
CA TRP A 54 1.13 10.77 -2.30
C TRP A 54 0.48 11.06 -3.66
N GLY A 55 -0.31 12.13 -3.78
CA GLY A 55 -0.93 12.54 -5.04
C GLY A 55 -2.03 11.60 -5.53
N ILE A 56 -2.58 10.77 -4.64
CA ILE A 56 -3.63 9.79 -4.97
C ILE A 56 -5.02 10.18 -4.44
N TYR A 57 -5.17 11.39 -3.91
CA TYR A 57 -6.47 11.89 -3.45
C TYR A 57 -7.37 12.27 -4.64
N ASN A 58 -8.59 11.77 -4.64
CA ASN A 58 -9.63 12.12 -5.60
C ASN A 58 -10.77 12.86 -4.89
N SER A 59 -10.77 14.17 -4.95
CA SER A 59 -11.79 15.03 -4.33
C SER A 59 -13.13 15.03 -5.06
N GLY A 60 -13.16 14.61 -6.31
CA GLY A 60 -14.34 14.64 -7.16
C GLY A 60 -15.30 13.47 -6.96
N GLU A 61 -14.97 12.51 -6.13
CA GLU A 61 -15.78 11.31 -5.95
C GLU A 61 -16.11 11.08 -4.48
N LYS A 62 -17.41 10.85 -4.16
CA LYS A 62 -17.92 10.43 -2.83
C LYS A 62 -17.42 11.27 -1.64
N GLY A 63 -17.17 12.56 -1.84
CA GLY A 63 -16.63 13.42 -0.79
C GLY A 63 -15.13 13.29 -0.54
N GLY A 64 -14.44 12.58 -1.41
CA GLY A 64 -13.00 12.37 -1.39
C GLY A 64 -12.61 10.93 -1.06
N ILE A 65 -11.97 10.27 -2.00
CA ILE A 65 -11.49 8.89 -1.85
C ILE A 65 -10.02 8.79 -2.27
N ALA A 66 -9.37 7.71 -1.87
CA ALA A 66 -8.07 7.34 -2.42
C ALA A 66 -8.26 6.71 -3.81
N LYS A 67 -7.47 7.15 -4.80
CA LYS A 67 -7.32 6.37 -6.03
C LYS A 67 -6.66 5.04 -5.69
N PRO A 68 -7.09 3.93 -6.31
CA PRO A 68 -6.39 2.66 -6.14
C PRO A 68 -4.93 2.82 -6.54
N ALA A 69 -4.02 2.43 -5.67
CA ALA A 69 -2.59 2.53 -5.93
C ALA A 69 -1.83 1.40 -5.23
N VAL A 70 -0.69 1.03 -5.78
CA VAL A 70 0.24 0.07 -5.19
C VAL A 70 1.63 0.70 -5.18
N PHE A 71 2.29 0.62 -4.03
CA PHE A 71 3.66 1.06 -3.84
C PHE A 71 4.48 -0.09 -3.27
N VAL A 72 5.66 -0.33 -3.81
CA VAL A 72 6.67 -1.19 -3.19
C VAL A 72 7.77 -0.30 -2.65
N ILE A 73 8.06 -0.45 -1.37
CA ILE A 73 8.98 0.41 -0.64
C ILE A 73 10.03 -0.48 0.00
N ASP A 74 11.29 -0.14 -0.17
CA ASP A 74 12.38 -0.88 0.42
C ASP A 74 12.62 -0.49 1.90
N PRO A 75 13.43 -1.27 2.66
CA PRO A 75 13.77 -0.94 4.05
C PRO A 75 14.48 0.41 4.22
N GLY A 76 15.07 0.96 3.17
CA GLY A 76 15.66 2.30 3.14
C GLY A 76 14.65 3.41 2.89
N SER A 77 13.33 3.10 2.90
CA SER A 77 12.26 4.05 2.63
C SER A 77 12.25 4.62 1.21
N VAL A 78 12.82 3.89 0.26
CA VAL A 78 12.81 4.27 -1.16
C VAL A 78 11.68 3.54 -1.86
N VAL A 79 10.86 4.29 -2.60
CA VAL A 79 9.82 3.71 -3.46
C VAL A 79 10.49 3.06 -4.67
N ARG A 80 10.36 1.74 -4.79
CA ARG A 80 10.92 0.94 -5.88
C ARG A 80 9.93 0.73 -7.01
N TYR A 81 8.65 0.70 -6.68
CA TYR A 81 7.56 0.56 -7.63
C TYR A 81 6.39 1.42 -7.19
N ALA A 82 5.75 2.09 -8.12
CA ALA A 82 4.52 2.84 -7.90
C ALA A 82 3.60 2.69 -9.10
N ALA A 83 2.38 2.27 -8.85
CA ALA A 83 1.30 2.29 -9.83
C ALA A 83 0.08 2.94 -9.21
N VAL A 84 -0.47 3.93 -9.91
CA VAL A 84 -1.75 4.55 -9.57
C VAL A 84 -2.75 4.10 -10.63
N ASP A 85 -3.74 3.36 -10.19
CA ASP A 85 -4.68 2.71 -11.07
C ASP A 85 -5.88 3.60 -11.39
N THR A 86 -6.50 3.30 -12.53
CA THR A 86 -7.85 3.76 -12.82
C THR A 86 -8.86 2.76 -12.26
N VAL A 87 -10.13 3.14 -12.20
CA VAL A 87 -11.22 2.29 -11.68
C VAL A 87 -11.30 0.92 -12.40
N VAL A 88 -10.76 0.84 -13.62
CA VAL A 88 -10.88 -0.32 -14.51
C VAL A 88 -9.68 -1.27 -14.47
N ARG A 89 -8.50 -0.79 -14.07
CA ARG A 89 -7.27 -1.61 -14.09
C ARG A 89 -6.58 -1.53 -12.74
N ARG A 90 -6.39 -2.69 -12.11
CA ARG A 90 -5.66 -2.85 -10.86
C ARG A 90 -4.42 -3.70 -11.08
N VAL A 91 -3.34 -3.36 -10.40
CA VAL A 91 -2.12 -4.18 -10.43
C VAL A 91 -2.42 -5.55 -9.78
N PRO A 92 -2.25 -6.66 -10.50
CA PRO A 92 -2.40 -7.98 -9.92
C PRO A 92 -1.30 -8.25 -8.88
N ALA A 93 -1.65 -8.97 -7.80
CA ALA A 93 -0.67 -9.35 -6.79
C ALA A 93 0.46 -10.23 -7.36
N ALA A 94 0.18 -11.06 -8.35
CA ALA A 94 1.18 -11.87 -9.05
C ALA A 94 2.28 -11.02 -9.73
N GLU A 95 1.95 -9.83 -10.23
CA GLU A 95 2.94 -8.89 -10.78
C GLU A 95 3.90 -8.41 -9.69
N ILE A 96 3.37 -8.10 -8.51
CA ILE A 96 4.17 -7.69 -7.36
C ILE A 96 5.04 -8.84 -6.84
N VAL A 97 4.52 -10.07 -6.79
CA VAL A 97 5.30 -11.26 -6.44
C VAL A 97 6.49 -11.41 -7.40
N SER A 98 6.23 -11.35 -8.71
CA SER A 98 7.29 -11.44 -9.73
C SER A 98 8.33 -10.34 -9.57
N LEU A 99 7.91 -9.11 -9.29
CA LEU A 99 8.79 -7.98 -9.07
C LEU A 99 9.67 -8.21 -7.83
N LEU A 100 9.10 -8.69 -6.73
CA LEU A 100 9.84 -8.95 -5.50
C LEU A 100 10.85 -10.09 -5.66
N GLN A 101 10.48 -11.16 -6.36
CA GLN A 101 11.37 -12.30 -6.63
C GLN A 101 12.54 -11.93 -7.54
N ASN A 102 12.33 -11.00 -8.48
CA ASN A 102 13.35 -10.49 -9.38
C ASN A 102 14.10 -9.27 -8.83
N ALA A 103 13.76 -8.81 -7.62
CA ALA A 103 14.34 -7.59 -7.03
C ALA A 103 15.85 -7.67 -6.76
N ALA A 104 16.47 -8.85 -6.84
CA ALA A 104 17.93 -8.98 -6.87
C ALA A 104 18.56 -8.30 -8.11
N ASP A 105 17.77 -8.11 -9.18
CA ASP A 105 18.23 -7.54 -10.47
C ASP A 105 17.68 -6.12 -10.76
N VAL A 106 16.77 -5.59 -9.94
CA VAL A 106 16.15 -4.29 -10.19
C VAL A 106 17.06 -3.15 -9.74
N GLN A 107 18.01 -2.81 -10.59
CA GLN A 107 18.57 -1.46 -10.61
C GLN A 107 17.44 -0.46 -10.86
N SER A 108 17.22 0.38 -9.87
CA SER A 108 16.33 1.55 -9.79
C SER A 108 15.73 2.03 -11.11
N VAL A 109 14.49 1.72 -11.38
CA VAL A 109 13.66 2.57 -12.25
C VAL A 109 13.33 3.84 -11.45
N ARG A 110 14.19 4.86 -11.60
CA ARG A 110 13.97 6.19 -11.03
C ARG A 110 12.81 6.86 -11.76
N ARG A 111 11.59 6.67 -11.32
CA ARG A 111 10.56 7.70 -11.43
C ARG A 111 10.60 8.52 -10.16
N ARG A 112 11.08 9.77 -10.27
CA ARG A 112 11.01 10.74 -9.17
C ARG A 112 9.55 11.05 -8.88
N VAL A 113 8.96 10.32 -7.95
CA VAL A 113 7.82 10.82 -7.20
C VAL A 113 8.42 11.44 -5.94
N TYR A 114 8.36 12.75 -5.81
CA TYR A 114 8.74 13.46 -4.59
C TYR A 114 7.67 13.13 -3.54
N ILE A 115 8.03 12.30 -2.56
CA ILE A 115 7.20 11.98 -1.41
C ILE A 115 7.81 12.71 -0.21
N PRO A 116 7.20 13.84 0.23
CA PRO A 116 7.64 14.50 1.46
C PRO A 116 7.24 13.67 2.69
N LEU A 117 8.17 13.54 3.63
CA LEU A 117 7.99 13.10 5.01
C LEU A 117 7.47 11.67 5.24
N PHE A 118 8.31 10.71 4.86
CA PHE A 118 8.08 9.30 5.15
C PHE A 118 8.44 8.87 6.59
N SER A 119 9.22 9.69 7.32
CA SER A 119 9.78 9.37 8.63
C SER A 119 8.71 9.12 9.71
N ASP A 120 7.62 9.87 9.68
CA ASP A 120 6.57 9.79 10.70
C ASP A 120 5.71 8.53 10.54
N TRP A 121 5.60 8.04 9.32
CA TRP A 121 4.80 6.86 8.99
C TRP A 121 5.51 5.55 9.30
N ILE A 122 6.82 5.48 9.10
CA ILE A 122 7.63 4.32 9.49
C ILE A 122 7.60 4.12 10.99
N SER A 123 7.57 5.20 11.78
CA SER A 123 7.43 5.14 13.22
C SER A 123 6.07 4.56 13.65
N ALA A 124 4.99 4.91 12.96
CA ALA A 124 3.66 4.38 13.22
C ALA A 124 3.56 2.89 12.87
N ILE A 125 4.13 2.47 11.73
CA ILE A 125 4.16 1.06 11.31
C ILE A 125 5.03 0.22 12.27
N ARG A 126 6.19 0.74 12.69
CA ARG A 126 7.08 0.05 13.63
C ARG A 126 6.40 -0.18 14.98
N ASN A 127 5.63 0.78 15.48
CA ASN A 127 4.88 0.69 16.74
C ASN A 127 3.69 -0.29 16.67
N LEU A 128 3.14 -0.54 15.48
CA LEU A 128 2.04 -1.51 15.26
C LEU A 128 2.53 -2.96 15.17
N ILE A 129 3.76 -3.17 14.69
CA ILE A 129 4.36 -4.51 14.54
C ILE A 129 4.94 -5.02 15.86
N GLN A 130 5.19 -4.14 16.84
CA GLN A 130 5.74 -4.50 18.17
C GLN A 130 4.67 -4.73 19.25
N ARG A 131 3.39 -4.73 18.90
CA ARG A 131 2.28 -5.14 19.77
C ARG A 131 1.64 -6.42 19.25
#